data_e2c4aa25db0fb02d7dd9299d7de1d4c4
#
_entry.id   e2c4aa25db0fb02d7dd9299d7de1d4c4
#
_cell.length_a   1.000
_cell.length_b   1.000
_cell.length_c   1.000
_cell.angle_alpha   90.00
_cell.angle_beta   90.00
_cell.angle_gamma   90.00
#
_symmetry.space_group_name_H-M   'P 1'
#
loop_
_entity.id
_entity.type
_entity.pdbx_description
1 polymer ?
#
loop_
_entity_poly.entity_id
_entity_poly.type
_entity_poly.pdbx_seq_one_letter_code
_entity_poly.pdbx_strand_id
1 'polypeptide(L)'
;QWCSVVRWEKETRPFLRSREFLWQEGHTAHATAEEAEQRTVQMLNVYADFCEEVLAMPVVRGQKTEKEKFAGAEATYTIEALMHDGKALQSGTSHNFGNGFAKAFGIQYTDKDNKLQYVYQTSWGMTTRLIGAIIMVHGDDSGLVLPPRIAPVQAMVIPIQQQKDGVLDTAKEVCERIGKVCRAKLDDSDKSPGWKFSEQEMRGIPVRIELGPKDIAAGKCVAVRRDTREKIEIALDELEAKLPELLEQIQKDMFARAKAHRDAHIWDAHNYEEFTTIANEKPGFIRAMWC
;
A
#
# COMPACT_ATOMS: atom_id res chain seq x y z
N GLN A 1 -12.45 14.96 -1.34
CA GLN A 1 -13.49 14.40 -0.47
C GLN A 1 -13.17 12.96 -0.08
N TRP A 2 -13.73 12.54 1.04
CA TRP A 2 -13.75 11.15 1.50
C TRP A 2 -15.19 10.71 1.58
N CYS A 3 -15.58 9.71 0.80
CA CYS A 3 -16.98 9.28 0.74
C CYS A 3 -17.11 7.82 0.31
N SER A 4 -18.33 7.29 0.46
CA SER A 4 -18.75 6.02 -0.10
C SER A 4 -19.25 6.19 -1.52
N VAL A 5 -18.97 5.20 -2.36
CA VAL A 5 -19.43 5.11 -3.75
C VAL A 5 -20.14 3.79 -3.96
N VAL A 6 -21.30 3.84 -4.56
CA VAL A 6 -22.08 2.67 -4.98
C VAL A 6 -22.02 2.54 -6.50
N ARG A 7 -21.61 1.37 -6.98
CA ARG A 7 -21.62 1.02 -8.41
C ARG A 7 -22.26 -0.34 -8.61
N TRP A 8 -22.98 -0.47 -9.70
CA TRP A 8 -23.46 -1.79 -10.09
C TRP A 8 -22.30 -2.65 -10.61
N GLU A 9 -22.13 -3.84 -10.05
CA GLU A 9 -21.14 -4.82 -10.45
C GLU A 9 -21.81 -6.18 -10.60
N LYS A 10 -21.59 -6.81 -11.75
CA LYS A 10 -22.10 -8.16 -12.01
C LYS A 10 -21.38 -9.20 -11.14
N GLU A 11 -20.07 -9.09 -11.08
CA GLU A 11 -19.19 -9.98 -10.30
C GLU A 11 -18.38 -9.17 -9.32
N THR A 12 -18.30 -9.64 -8.09
CA THR A 12 -17.53 -8.98 -7.03
C THR A 12 -16.32 -9.83 -6.61
N ARG A 13 -15.25 -9.15 -6.20
CA ARG A 13 -14.08 -9.75 -5.57
C ARG A 13 -13.72 -8.92 -4.34
N PRO A 14 -13.47 -9.53 -3.16
CA PRO A 14 -13.17 -8.79 -1.96
C PRO A 14 -12.11 -7.72 -2.17
N PHE A 15 -12.39 -6.49 -1.74
CA PHE A 15 -11.58 -5.27 -1.89
C PHE A 15 -11.25 -4.85 -3.33
N LEU A 16 -11.04 -5.77 -4.26
CA LEU A 16 -10.63 -5.44 -5.63
C LEU A 16 -11.80 -4.93 -6.49
N ARG A 17 -12.99 -5.48 -6.29
CA ARG A 17 -14.22 -5.11 -7.01
C ARG A 17 -15.43 -5.27 -6.11
N SER A 18 -15.90 -4.19 -5.53
CA SER A 18 -17.03 -4.14 -4.60
C SER A 18 -18.14 -3.27 -5.16
N ARG A 19 -19.40 -3.58 -4.80
CA ARG A 19 -20.56 -2.76 -5.18
C ARG A 19 -20.62 -1.46 -4.41
N GLU A 20 -20.09 -1.45 -3.19
CA GLU A 20 -19.89 -0.26 -2.38
C GLU A 20 -18.46 -0.24 -1.86
N PHE A 21 -17.81 0.92 -1.94
CA PHE A 21 -16.44 1.11 -1.51
C PHE A 21 -16.20 2.55 -1.06
N LEU A 22 -15.20 2.74 -0.23
CA LEU A 22 -14.74 4.05 0.17
C LEU A 22 -13.64 4.52 -0.79
N TRP A 23 -13.59 5.82 -1.02
CA TRP A 23 -12.52 6.43 -1.78
C TRP A 23 -12.12 7.81 -1.26
N GLN A 24 -10.95 8.24 -1.65
CA GLN A 24 -10.51 9.60 -1.64
C GLN A 24 -10.54 10.12 -3.07
N GLU A 25 -11.10 11.27 -3.28
CA GLU A 25 -11.18 11.94 -4.56
C GLU A 25 -10.87 13.42 -4.39
N GLY A 26 -10.16 14.00 -5.35
CA GLY A 26 -9.88 15.43 -5.40
C GLY A 26 -10.26 16.01 -6.75
N HIS A 27 -10.64 17.28 -6.75
CA HIS A 27 -11.01 18.05 -7.94
C HIS A 27 -10.42 19.45 -7.83
N THR A 28 -9.83 19.94 -8.92
CA THR A 28 -9.33 21.32 -8.98
C THR A 28 -9.71 21.99 -10.30
N ALA A 29 -9.73 23.31 -10.27
CA ALA A 29 -9.95 24.18 -11.41
C ALA A 29 -8.77 25.14 -11.55
N HIS A 30 -8.34 25.36 -12.77
CA HIS A 30 -7.14 26.13 -13.11
C HIS A 30 -7.44 27.16 -14.21
N ALA A 31 -6.63 28.20 -14.24
CA ALA A 31 -6.75 29.25 -15.25
C ALA A 31 -6.17 28.81 -16.59
N THR A 32 -5.14 27.96 -16.60
CA THR A 32 -4.47 27.52 -17.82
C THR A 32 -4.42 26.00 -17.97
N ALA A 33 -4.23 25.54 -19.20
CA ALA A 33 -4.03 24.12 -19.50
C ALA A 33 -2.75 23.56 -18.84
N GLU A 34 -1.70 24.37 -18.82
CA GLU A 34 -0.40 24.01 -18.25
C GLU A 34 -0.51 23.77 -16.74
N GLU A 35 -1.22 24.65 -16.01
CA GLU A 35 -1.47 24.48 -14.57
C GLU A 35 -2.27 23.19 -14.29
N ALA A 36 -3.28 22.91 -15.11
CA ALA A 36 -4.09 21.69 -15.00
C ALA A 36 -3.21 20.45 -15.23
N GLU A 37 -2.38 20.44 -16.28
CA GLU A 37 -1.48 19.32 -16.56
C GLU A 37 -0.46 19.10 -15.43
N GLN A 38 0.17 20.16 -14.96
CA GLN A 38 1.11 20.09 -13.83
C GLN A 38 0.43 19.49 -12.57
N ARG A 39 -0.80 19.92 -12.27
CA ARG A 39 -1.57 19.37 -11.14
C ARG A 39 -1.90 17.89 -11.34
N THR A 40 -2.28 17.52 -12.55
CA THR A 40 -2.61 16.12 -12.87
C THR A 40 -1.42 15.20 -12.63
N VAL A 41 -0.24 15.58 -13.15
CA VAL A 41 1.00 14.82 -12.95
C VAL A 41 1.47 14.85 -11.49
N GLN A 42 1.35 15.99 -10.81
CA GLN A 42 1.68 16.11 -9.39
C GLN A 42 0.89 15.12 -8.54
N MET A 43 -0.42 15.02 -8.74
CA MET A 43 -1.27 14.15 -7.94
C MET A 43 -1.07 12.67 -8.26
N LEU A 44 -0.72 12.34 -9.51
CA LEU A 44 -0.26 10.99 -9.84
C LEU A 44 0.99 10.60 -9.05
N ASN A 45 1.98 11.52 -8.98
CA ASN A 45 3.22 11.27 -8.23
C ASN A 45 2.96 11.14 -6.72
N VAL A 46 2.10 11.98 -6.12
CA VAL A 46 1.69 11.84 -4.71
C VAL A 46 1.12 10.45 -4.44
N TYR A 47 0.27 9.93 -5.33
CA TYR A 47 -0.26 8.58 -5.18
C TYR A 47 0.80 7.50 -5.35
N ALA A 48 1.71 7.68 -6.29
CA ALA A 48 2.81 6.74 -6.50
C ALA A 48 3.76 6.72 -5.29
N ASP A 49 4.14 7.88 -4.78
CA ASP A 49 5.00 8.00 -3.60
C ASP A 49 4.34 7.39 -2.36
N PHE A 50 3.03 7.60 -2.19
CA PHE A 50 2.26 6.93 -1.13
C PHE A 50 2.31 5.40 -1.27
N CYS A 51 2.10 4.85 -2.46
CA CYS A 51 2.20 3.41 -2.69
C CYS A 51 3.61 2.89 -2.41
N GLU A 52 4.63 3.58 -2.88
CA GLU A 52 6.03 3.12 -2.76
C GLU A 52 6.56 3.29 -1.34
N GLU A 53 6.39 4.46 -0.73
CA GLU A 53 6.94 4.75 0.58
C GLU A 53 6.14 4.18 1.74
N VAL A 54 4.80 4.29 1.69
CA VAL A 54 3.94 3.92 2.81
C VAL A 54 3.47 2.48 2.70
N LEU A 55 3.03 2.05 1.50
CA LEU A 55 2.53 0.70 1.27
C LEU A 55 3.63 -0.30 0.88
N ALA A 56 4.88 0.14 0.74
CA ALA A 56 6.00 -0.67 0.24
C ALA A 56 5.67 -1.36 -1.10
N MET A 57 4.86 -0.73 -1.93
CA MET A 57 4.31 -1.30 -3.15
C MET A 57 4.82 -0.51 -4.38
N PRO A 58 5.77 -1.05 -5.14
CA PRO A 58 6.29 -0.41 -6.33
C PRO A 58 5.24 -0.38 -7.43
N VAL A 59 5.09 0.77 -8.09
CA VAL A 59 4.09 0.98 -9.15
C VAL A 59 4.73 1.41 -10.47
N VAL A 60 4.03 1.10 -11.56
CA VAL A 60 4.35 1.62 -12.91
C VAL A 60 3.43 2.81 -13.15
N ARG A 61 4.01 3.98 -13.49
CA ARG A 61 3.29 5.20 -13.86
C ARG A 61 3.14 5.25 -15.37
N GLY A 62 1.98 5.63 -15.86
CA GLY A 62 1.76 5.75 -17.30
C GLY A 62 0.51 6.52 -17.67
N GLN A 63 0.44 6.94 -18.92
CA GLN A 63 -0.74 7.53 -19.52
C GLN A 63 -1.56 6.43 -20.19
N LYS A 64 -2.88 6.43 -19.97
CA LYS A 64 -3.80 5.52 -20.67
C LYS A 64 -3.96 5.89 -22.13
N THR A 65 -4.17 4.87 -22.94
CA THR A 65 -4.51 5.05 -24.36
C THR A 65 -5.86 5.76 -24.54
N GLU A 66 -6.14 6.26 -25.72
CA GLU A 66 -7.41 6.91 -26.06
C GLU A 66 -8.63 6.01 -25.77
N LYS A 67 -8.48 4.71 -25.93
CA LYS A 67 -9.54 3.71 -25.68
C LYS A 67 -9.78 3.50 -24.18
N GLU A 68 -8.75 3.61 -23.36
CA GLU A 68 -8.79 3.27 -21.92
C GLU A 68 -8.91 4.49 -21.00
N LYS A 69 -8.72 5.70 -21.54
CA LYS A 69 -8.84 6.94 -20.76
C LYS A 69 -10.27 7.16 -20.29
N PHE A 70 -10.43 7.96 -19.25
CA PHE A 70 -11.75 8.38 -18.76
C PHE A 70 -12.51 9.15 -19.86
N ALA A 71 -13.76 8.79 -20.07
CA ALA A 71 -14.59 9.40 -21.09
C ALA A 71 -14.78 10.91 -20.82
N GLY A 72 -14.37 11.74 -21.78
CA GLY A 72 -14.38 13.20 -21.66
C GLY A 72 -13.12 13.81 -21.07
N ALA A 73 -12.14 13.02 -20.64
CA ALA A 73 -10.81 13.53 -20.29
C ALA A 73 -9.96 13.75 -21.54
N GLU A 74 -9.11 14.78 -21.51
CA GLU A 74 -8.06 14.96 -22.50
C GLU A 74 -6.94 13.94 -22.28
N ALA A 75 -6.56 13.73 -21.01
CA ALA A 75 -5.59 12.70 -20.60
C ALA A 75 -6.01 12.02 -19.30
N THR A 76 -5.70 10.73 -19.19
CA THR A 76 -5.83 9.96 -17.95
C THR A 76 -4.50 9.29 -17.66
N TYR A 77 -3.95 9.56 -16.50
CA TYR A 77 -2.77 8.90 -15.97
C TYR A 77 -3.15 7.85 -14.92
N THR A 78 -2.36 6.82 -14.80
CA THR A 78 -2.59 5.70 -13.89
C THR A 78 -1.30 5.28 -13.19
N ILE A 79 -1.44 4.71 -12.01
CA ILE A 79 -0.41 3.90 -11.37
C ILE A 79 -0.91 2.47 -11.24
N GLU A 80 -0.05 1.51 -11.56
CA GLU A 80 -0.39 0.09 -11.55
C GLU A 80 0.65 -0.71 -10.77
N ALA A 81 0.17 -1.52 -9.82
CA ALA A 81 0.99 -2.48 -9.09
C ALA A 81 0.93 -3.85 -9.75
N LEU A 82 1.98 -4.65 -9.60
CA LEU A 82 1.98 -6.05 -10.00
C LEU A 82 1.62 -6.92 -8.78
N MET A 83 0.55 -7.67 -8.89
CA MET A 83 0.15 -8.66 -7.89
C MET A 83 1.01 -9.92 -7.99
N HIS A 84 1.05 -10.74 -6.93
CA HIS A 84 1.87 -11.96 -6.91
C HIS A 84 1.44 -13.01 -7.97
N ASP A 85 0.18 -12.94 -8.46
CA ASP A 85 -0.30 -13.76 -9.56
C ASP A 85 0.12 -13.24 -10.94
N GLY A 86 0.95 -12.18 -10.99
CA GLY A 86 1.46 -11.59 -12.21
C GLY A 86 0.48 -10.71 -12.97
N LYS A 87 -0.66 -10.36 -12.37
CA LYS A 87 -1.62 -9.43 -12.97
C LYS A 87 -1.39 -8.01 -12.48
N ALA A 88 -1.51 -7.06 -13.39
CA ALA A 88 -1.48 -5.64 -13.06
C ALA A 88 -2.78 -5.20 -12.38
N LEU A 89 -2.65 -4.37 -11.35
CA LEU A 89 -3.78 -3.78 -10.64
C LEU A 89 -3.69 -2.26 -10.67
N GLN A 90 -4.68 -1.62 -11.29
CA GLN A 90 -4.83 -0.16 -11.22
C GLN A 90 -5.01 0.27 -9.78
N SER A 91 -4.09 1.07 -9.27
CA SER A 91 -4.00 1.48 -7.87
C SER A 91 -4.38 2.93 -7.62
N GLY A 92 -4.39 3.76 -8.64
CA GLY A 92 -4.82 5.15 -8.60
C GLY A 92 -4.85 5.77 -9.98
N THR A 93 -5.64 6.84 -10.15
CA THR A 93 -5.74 7.59 -11.41
C THR A 93 -5.71 9.08 -11.17
N SER A 94 -5.23 9.83 -12.16
CA SER A 94 -5.30 11.28 -12.23
C SER A 94 -5.72 11.70 -13.63
N HIS A 95 -6.67 12.63 -13.73
CA HIS A 95 -7.32 13.01 -14.98
C HIS A 95 -7.14 14.50 -15.26
N ASN A 96 -6.76 14.82 -16.49
CA ASN A 96 -6.87 16.15 -17.06
C ASN A 96 -8.12 16.18 -17.95
N PHE A 97 -9.10 17.02 -17.60
CA PHE A 97 -10.33 17.17 -18.38
C PHE A 97 -10.26 18.30 -19.39
N GLY A 98 -9.17 19.06 -19.43
CA GLY A 98 -9.13 20.30 -20.19
C GLY A 98 -10.25 21.24 -19.74
N ASN A 99 -10.90 21.89 -20.66
CA ASN A 99 -12.05 22.75 -20.39
C ASN A 99 -13.38 22.23 -20.96
N GLY A 100 -13.42 20.98 -21.42
CA GLY A 100 -14.61 20.36 -22.03
C GLY A 100 -15.82 20.35 -21.12
N PHE A 101 -15.69 19.83 -19.90
CA PHE A 101 -16.75 19.83 -18.92
C PHE A 101 -17.09 21.23 -18.41
N ALA A 102 -16.12 22.12 -18.27
CA ALA A 102 -16.37 23.51 -17.89
C ALA A 102 -17.27 24.22 -18.90
N LYS A 103 -17.02 24.00 -20.20
CA LYS A 103 -17.89 24.52 -21.27
C LYS A 103 -19.30 23.92 -21.22
N ALA A 104 -19.39 22.60 -21.04
CA ALA A 104 -20.69 21.91 -20.98
C ALA A 104 -21.56 22.35 -19.81
N PHE A 105 -20.95 22.64 -18.64
CA PHE A 105 -21.65 23.04 -17.42
C PHE A 105 -21.65 24.55 -17.16
N GLY A 106 -21.00 25.36 -18.01
CA GLY A 106 -20.94 26.81 -17.85
C GLY A 106 -20.05 27.28 -16.69
N ILE A 107 -18.99 26.51 -16.35
CA ILE A 107 -18.09 26.83 -15.21
C ILE A 107 -17.03 27.82 -15.69
N GLN A 108 -17.18 29.07 -15.28
CA GLN A 108 -16.35 30.18 -15.69
C GLN A 108 -15.77 30.94 -14.49
N TYR A 109 -14.69 31.65 -14.71
CA TYR A 109 -14.13 32.63 -13.79
C TYR A 109 -13.84 33.93 -14.52
N THR A 110 -13.73 35.03 -13.80
CA THR A 110 -13.30 36.31 -14.35
C THR A 110 -11.78 36.40 -14.25
N ASP A 111 -11.12 36.55 -15.37
CA ASP A 111 -9.67 36.69 -15.45
C ASP A 111 -9.20 38.10 -15.02
N LYS A 112 -7.88 38.31 -15.00
CA LYS A 112 -7.24 39.59 -14.63
C LYS A 112 -7.60 40.75 -15.57
N ASP A 113 -8.04 40.46 -16.78
CA ASP A 113 -8.47 41.44 -17.77
C ASP A 113 -10.01 41.67 -17.74
N ASN A 114 -10.68 41.21 -16.70
CA ASN A 114 -12.13 41.31 -16.48
C ASN A 114 -12.97 40.56 -17.55
N LYS A 115 -12.43 39.50 -18.15
CA LYS A 115 -13.10 38.65 -19.14
C LYS A 115 -13.49 37.31 -18.52
N LEU A 116 -14.63 36.79 -18.92
CA LEU A 116 -15.08 35.44 -18.54
C LEU A 116 -14.31 34.40 -19.33
N GLN A 117 -13.70 33.48 -18.62
CA GLN A 117 -12.93 32.35 -19.16
C GLN A 117 -13.47 31.03 -18.60
N TYR A 118 -13.43 29.97 -19.40
CA TYR A 118 -13.70 28.61 -18.90
C TYR A 118 -12.49 28.08 -18.17
N VAL A 119 -12.73 27.42 -17.01
CA VAL A 119 -11.67 26.80 -16.22
C VAL A 119 -11.19 25.50 -16.88
N TYR A 120 -9.92 25.14 -16.63
CA TYR A 120 -9.37 23.83 -16.90
C TYR A 120 -9.51 22.98 -15.64
N GLN A 121 -10.03 21.76 -15.79
CA GLN A 121 -10.39 20.93 -14.64
C GLN A 121 -9.53 19.67 -14.55
N THR A 122 -9.24 19.27 -13.33
CA THR A 122 -8.55 18.02 -13.03
C THR A 122 -9.27 17.24 -11.94
N SER A 123 -9.09 15.95 -11.93
CA SER A 123 -9.46 15.10 -10.77
C SER A 123 -8.48 13.96 -10.58
N TRP A 124 -8.49 13.40 -9.38
CA TRP A 124 -7.73 12.21 -9.04
C TRP A 124 -8.49 11.37 -8.03
N GLY A 125 -8.23 10.06 -8.02
CA GLY A 125 -8.95 9.15 -7.16
C GLY A 125 -8.17 7.91 -6.76
N MET A 126 -8.36 7.51 -5.50
CA MET A 126 -7.80 6.30 -4.90
C MET A 126 -8.85 5.68 -3.97
N THR A 127 -8.98 4.36 -4.00
CA THR A 127 -10.06 3.65 -3.30
C THR A 127 -9.52 2.60 -2.31
N THR A 128 -10.41 2.04 -1.51
CA THR A 128 -10.12 0.88 -0.64
C THR A 128 -9.69 -0.39 -1.41
N ARG A 129 -9.64 -0.35 -2.75
CA ARG A 129 -8.94 -1.37 -3.55
C ARG A 129 -7.49 -1.56 -3.13
N LEU A 130 -6.83 -0.52 -2.58
CA LEU A 130 -5.47 -0.63 -2.09
C LEU A 130 -5.31 -1.63 -0.94
N ILE A 131 -6.35 -1.91 -0.17
CA ILE A 131 -6.33 -2.99 0.83
C ILE A 131 -6.13 -4.32 0.12
N GLY A 132 -6.88 -4.56 -0.96
CA GLY A 132 -6.67 -5.73 -1.81
C GLY A 132 -5.29 -5.76 -2.47
N ALA A 133 -4.78 -4.60 -2.91
CA ALA A 133 -3.43 -4.49 -3.46
C ALA A 133 -2.35 -4.92 -2.46
N ILE A 134 -2.41 -4.45 -1.22
CA ILE A 134 -1.47 -4.83 -0.15
C ILE A 134 -1.52 -6.35 0.10
N ILE A 135 -2.72 -6.93 0.15
CA ILE A 135 -2.91 -8.38 0.32
C ILE A 135 -2.26 -9.15 -0.84
N MET A 136 -2.52 -8.71 -2.07
CA MET A 136 -2.07 -9.40 -3.29
C MET A 136 -0.58 -9.16 -3.61
N VAL A 137 0.04 -8.12 -3.07
CA VAL A 137 1.48 -7.84 -3.27
C VAL A 137 2.33 -8.46 -2.17
N HIS A 138 1.88 -8.45 -0.91
CA HIS A 138 2.69 -8.82 0.25
C HIS A 138 2.24 -10.07 0.99
N GLY A 139 0.95 -10.41 0.93
CA GLY A 139 0.38 -11.55 1.66
C GLY A 139 0.98 -12.88 1.26
N ASP A 140 0.91 -13.86 2.17
CA ASP A 140 1.31 -15.26 1.95
C ASP A 140 0.23 -16.23 2.44
N ASP A 141 0.48 -17.53 2.34
CA ASP A 141 -0.47 -18.58 2.75
C ASP A 141 -0.78 -18.58 4.25
N SER A 142 0.02 -17.89 5.08
CA SER A 142 -0.24 -17.74 6.52
C SER A 142 -1.10 -16.51 6.86
N GLY A 143 -1.36 -15.63 5.88
CA GLY A 143 -2.22 -14.46 6.04
C GLY A 143 -1.61 -13.14 5.57
N LEU A 144 -1.97 -12.06 6.25
CA LEU A 144 -1.48 -10.72 5.91
C LEU A 144 0.02 -10.58 6.22
N VAL A 145 0.69 -9.75 5.42
CA VAL A 145 2.03 -9.22 5.69
C VAL A 145 1.94 -7.71 5.53
N LEU A 146 1.83 -6.98 6.64
CA LEU A 146 1.57 -5.56 6.59
C LEU A 146 2.88 -4.77 6.63
N PRO A 147 3.07 -3.81 5.70
CA PRO A 147 4.15 -2.84 5.81
C PRO A 147 4.08 -2.11 7.16
N PRO A 148 5.18 -1.96 7.90
CA PRO A 148 5.19 -1.34 9.22
C PRO A 148 4.53 0.04 9.28
N ARG A 149 4.68 0.86 8.23
CA ARG A 149 4.14 2.23 8.22
C ARG A 149 2.62 2.27 8.32
N ILE A 150 1.91 1.27 7.77
CA ILE A 150 0.43 1.20 7.79
C ILE A 150 -0.12 0.21 8.82
N ALA A 151 0.70 -0.66 9.39
CA ALA A 151 0.21 -1.69 10.33
C ALA A 151 -0.44 -1.03 11.56
N PRO A 152 -1.71 -1.32 11.89
CA PRO A 152 -2.36 -0.78 13.09
C PRO A 152 -1.65 -1.15 14.39
N VAL A 153 -1.02 -2.33 14.38
CA VAL A 153 -0.12 -2.81 15.44
C VAL A 153 1.20 -3.17 14.76
N GLN A 154 2.28 -2.53 15.16
CA GLN A 154 3.62 -2.77 14.59
C GLN A 154 4.37 -3.86 15.35
N ALA A 155 4.16 -3.93 16.66
CA ALA A 155 4.77 -4.94 17.51
C ALA A 155 3.73 -5.54 18.47
N MET A 156 3.71 -6.87 18.56
CA MET A 156 2.90 -7.60 19.53
C MET A 156 3.80 -8.26 20.56
N VAL A 157 3.68 -7.89 21.83
CA VAL A 157 4.39 -8.53 22.93
C VAL A 157 3.62 -9.78 23.35
N ILE A 158 4.28 -10.93 23.38
CA ILE A 158 3.69 -12.23 23.75
C ILE A 158 4.48 -12.84 24.89
N PRO A 159 3.93 -12.83 26.12
CA PRO A 159 4.53 -13.53 27.25
C PRO A 159 4.39 -15.05 27.07
N ILE A 160 5.51 -15.76 27.15
CA ILE A 160 5.59 -17.21 27.10
C ILE A 160 5.59 -17.75 28.53
N GLN A 161 4.66 -18.64 28.88
CA GLN A 161 4.44 -19.10 30.24
C GLN A 161 4.11 -17.95 31.21
N GLN A 162 3.17 -17.12 30.81
CA GLN A 162 2.77 -15.88 31.55
C GLN A 162 2.32 -16.14 33.01
N GLN A 163 1.97 -17.39 33.35
CA GLN A 163 1.60 -17.80 34.70
C GLN A 163 2.82 -17.91 35.65
N LYS A 164 4.04 -17.88 35.14
CA LYS A 164 5.27 -17.84 35.95
C LYS A 164 5.48 -16.45 36.51
N ASP A 165 6.02 -16.41 37.72
CA ASP A 165 6.30 -15.18 38.45
C ASP A 165 7.15 -14.20 37.64
N GLY A 166 6.72 -12.94 37.62
CA GLY A 166 7.40 -11.84 36.95
C GLY A 166 7.25 -11.77 35.41
N VAL A 167 6.79 -12.85 34.73
CA VAL A 167 6.75 -12.87 33.25
C VAL A 167 5.74 -11.89 32.68
N LEU A 168 4.52 -11.90 33.20
CA LEU A 168 3.45 -11.01 32.73
C LEU A 168 3.77 -9.54 33.06
N ASP A 169 4.32 -9.28 34.23
CA ASP A 169 4.65 -7.91 34.66
C ASP A 169 5.78 -7.31 33.81
N THR A 170 6.82 -8.11 33.52
CA THR A 170 7.88 -7.70 32.59
C THR A 170 7.33 -7.47 31.17
N ALA A 171 6.39 -8.31 30.70
CA ALA A 171 5.79 -8.13 29.38
C ALA A 171 4.97 -6.84 29.29
N LYS A 172 4.24 -6.49 30.36
CA LYS A 172 3.52 -5.21 30.47
C LYS A 172 4.47 -4.01 30.41
N GLU A 173 5.54 -4.06 31.22
CA GLU A 173 6.55 -3.02 31.24
C GLU A 173 7.22 -2.84 29.87
N VAL A 174 7.61 -3.94 29.22
CA VAL A 174 8.17 -3.91 27.86
C VAL A 174 7.18 -3.30 26.88
N CYS A 175 5.91 -3.71 26.94
CA CYS A 175 4.87 -3.17 26.05
C CYS A 175 4.67 -1.65 26.24
N GLU A 176 4.67 -1.17 27.47
CA GLU A 176 4.58 0.27 27.78
C GLU A 176 5.79 1.04 27.27
N ARG A 177 6.98 0.49 27.43
CA ARG A 177 8.22 1.11 26.95
C ARG A 177 8.25 1.24 25.44
N ILE A 178 8.04 0.15 24.71
CA ILE A 178 8.03 0.17 23.23
C ILE A 178 6.82 0.92 22.66
N GLY A 179 5.73 1.03 23.44
CA GLY A 179 4.56 1.84 23.06
C GLY A 179 4.85 3.34 22.90
N LYS A 180 6.00 3.82 23.39
CA LYS A 180 6.48 5.20 23.19
C LYS A 180 7.14 5.42 21.84
N VAL A 181 7.61 4.35 21.18
CA VAL A 181 8.36 4.41 19.92
C VAL A 181 7.68 3.72 18.75
N CYS A 182 6.64 2.90 19.02
CA CYS A 182 5.86 2.24 17.98
C CYS A 182 4.42 1.94 18.45
N ARG A 183 3.56 1.52 17.53
CA ARG A 183 2.21 1.05 17.85
C ARG A 183 2.30 -0.39 18.38
N ALA A 184 2.45 -0.54 19.69
CA ALA A 184 2.60 -1.83 20.37
C ALA A 184 1.30 -2.28 21.04
N LYS A 185 1.12 -3.59 21.14
CA LYS A 185 0.08 -4.23 21.96
C LYS A 185 0.65 -5.44 22.69
N LEU A 186 0.00 -5.81 23.78
CA LEU A 186 0.26 -7.02 24.56
C LEU A 186 -0.84 -8.06 24.27
N ASP A 187 -0.45 -9.29 24.03
CA ASP A 187 -1.36 -10.44 24.02
C ASP A 187 -1.20 -11.23 25.31
N ASP A 188 -1.94 -10.82 26.33
CA ASP A 188 -2.01 -11.48 27.65
C ASP A 188 -3.17 -12.47 27.77
N SER A 189 -3.79 -12.84 26.64
CA SER A 189 -4.85 -13.86 26.62
C SER A 189 -4.35 -15.19 27.19
N ASP A 190 -5.27 -16.05 27.57
CA ASP A 190 -5.01 -17.40 28.09
C ASP A 190 -4.73 -18.45 27.01
N LYS A 191 -4.66 -18.03 25.74
CA LYS A 191 -4.38 -18.91 24.61
C LYS A 191 -2.95 -19.46 24.65
N SER A 192 -2.75 -20.63 24.04
CA SER A 192 -1.41 -21.21 23.91
C SER A 192 -0.48 -20.33 23.07
N PRO A 193 0.84 -20.35 23.31
CA PRO A 193 1.80 -19.60 22.49
C PRO A 193 1.66 -19.87 21.00
N GLY A 194 1.49 -21.13 20.59
CA GLY A 194 1.30 -21.49 19.18
C GLY A 194 0.07 -20.84 18.55
N TRP A 195 -1.04 -20.78 19.28
CA TRP A 195 -2.23 -20.07 18.83
C TRP A 195 -1.97 -18.58 18.67
N LYS A 196 -1.36 -17.94 19.67
CA LYS A 196 -1.00 -16.52 19.61
C LYS A 196 -0.10 -16.21 18.40
N PHE A 197 0.88 -17.05 18.13
CA PHE A 197 1.79 -16.89 16.98
C PHE A 197 1.04 -16.96 15.66
N SER A 198 0.20 -17.96 15.46
CA SER A 198 -0.60 -18.10 14.25
C SER A 198 -1.57 -16.94 14.05
N GLU A 199 -2.20 -16.47 15.13
CA GLU A 199 -3.10 -15.33 15.09
C GLU A 199 -2.37 -14.04 14.66
N GLN A 200 -1.17 -13.78 15.19
CA GLN A 200 -0.37 -12.61 14.80
C GLN A 200 0.15 -12.72 13.36
N GLU A 201 0.51 -13.92 12.92
CA GLU A 201 0.90 -14.18 11.53
C GLU A 201 -0.27 -13.93 10.58
N MET A 202 -1.47 -14.44 10.89
CA MET A 202 -2.68 -14.22 10.08
C MET A 202 -3.03 -12.72 9.99
N ARG A 203 -2.88 -11.97 11.07
CA ARG A 203 -3.13 -10.53 11.12
C ARG A 203 -2.05 -9.68 10.46
N GLY A 204 -0.91 -10.27 10.11
CA GLY A 204 0.19 -9.58 9.44
C GLY A 204 0.94 -8.58 10.30
N ILE A 205 0.98 -8.77 11.62
CA ILE A 205 1.69 -7.87 12.53
C ILE A 205 3.20 -7.94 12.24
N PRO A 206 3.88 -6.82 11.92
CA PRO A 206 5.25 -6.82 11.43
C PRO A 206 6.26 -7.50 12.36
N VAL A 207 6.15 -7.30 13.66
CA VAL A 207 7.08 -7.86 14.65
C VAL A 207 6.32 -8.49 15.80
N ARG A 208 6.70 -9.69 16.17
CA ARG A 208 6.29 -10.37 17.40
C ARG A 208 7.46 -10.36 18.38
N ILE A 209 7.25 -9.87 19.60
CA ILE A 209 8.23 -9.89 20.69
C ILE A 209 7.87 -11.02 21.64
N GLU A 210 8.67 -12.10 21.63
CA GLU A 210 8.52 -13.25 22.50
C GLU A 210 9.32 -13.03 23.78
N LEU A 211 8.67 -13.20 24.94
CA LEU A 211 9.26 -13.02 26.26
C LEU A 211 8.95 -14.24 27.14
N GLY A 212 9.95 -15.07 27.36
CA GLY A 212 9.88 -16.22 28.28
C GLY A 212 10.73 -16.03 29.53
N PRO A 213 10.58 -16.90 30.56
CA PRO A 213 11.36 -16.81 31.79
C PRO A 213 12.88 -16.85 31.58
N LYS A 214 13.34 -17.62 30.57
CA LYS A 214 14.78 -17.72 30.24
C LYS A 214 15.29 -16.43 29.59
N ASP A 215 14.46 -15.83 28.73
CA ASP A 215 14.81 -14.58 28.04
C ASP A 215 14.91 -13.44 29.04
N ILE A 216 13.93 -13.32 29.93
CA ILE A 216 13.92 -12.33 31.02
C ILE A 216 15.15 -12.49 31.93
N ALA A 217 15.44 -13.73 32.37
CA ALA A 217 16.62 -14.00 33.18
C ALA A 217 17.94 -13.63 32.48
N ALA A 218 17.97 -13.71 31.15
CA ALA A 218 19.13 -13.30 30.34
C ALA A 218 19.09 -11.82 29.92
N GLY A 219 18.10 -11.02 30.36
CA GLY A 219 17.95 -9.61 30.01
C GLY A 219 17.67 -9.36 28.54
N LYS A 220 17.03 -10.29 27.83
CA LYS A 220 16.74 -10.19 26.38
C LYS A 220 15.32 -10.60 26.03
N CYS A 221 14.93 -10.36 24.80
CA CYS A 221 13.73 -10.87 24.16
C CYS A 221 14.07 -11.45 22.78
N VAL A 222 13.10 -12.15 22.16
CA VAL A 222 13.19 -12.62 20.79
C VAL A 222 12.20 -11.85 19.93
N ALA A 223 12.69 -11.00 19.04
CA ALA A 223 11.89 -10.34 18.00
C ALA A 223 11.78 -11.26 16.79
N VAL A 224 10.57 -11.53 16.33
CA VAL A 224 10.32 -12.37 15.15
C VAL A 224 9.66 -11.53 14.07
N ARG A 225 10.31 -11.42 12.92
CA ARG A 225 9.77 -10.72 11.74
C ARG A 225 8.63 -11.52 11.11
N ARG A 226 7.56 -10.84 10.72
CA ARG A 226 6.45 -11.49 10.00
C ARG A 226 6.82 -11.83 8.56
N ASP A 227 7.57 -10.98 7.90
CA ASP A 227 7.84 -11.05 6.47
C ASP A 227 8.89 -12.11 6.06
N THR A 228 9.85 -12.42 6.94
CA THR A 228 10.92 -13.42 6.70
C THR A 228 10.90 -14.57 7.72
N ARG A 229 10.18 -14.41 8.83
CA ARG A 229 10.19 -15.31 9.99
C ARG A 229 11.54 -15.40 10.71
N GLU A 230 12.44 -14.49 10.40
CA GLU A 230 13.71 -14.37 11.08
C GLU A 230 13.51 -14.05 12.56
N LYS A 231 14.32 -14.71 13.41
CA LYS A 231 14.38 -14.51 14.86
C LYS A 231 15.61 -13.73 15.22
N ILE A 232 15.42 -12.63 15.92
CA ILE A 232 16.47 -11.71 16.32
C ILE A 232 16.43 -11.57 17.85
N GLU A 233 17.54 -11.89 18.51
CA GLU A 233 17.68 -11.62 19.94
C GLU A 233 18.02 -10.15 20.15
N ILE A 234 17.30 -9.47 21.04
CA ILE A 234 17.51 -8.05 21.37
C ILE A 234 17.59 -7.93 22.89
N ALA A 235 18.59 -7.23 23.39
CA ALA A 235 18.69 -6.89 24.80
C ALA A 235 17.50 -5.97 25.22
N LEU A 236 16.93 -6.20 26.38
CA LEU A 236 15.75 -5.48 26.83
C LEU A 236 16.01 -3.96 27.01
N ASP A 237 17.22 -3.57 27.33
CA ASP A 237 17.65 -2.18 27.48
C ASP A 237 17.90 -1.48 26.13
N GLU A 238 18.10 -2.23 25.04
CA GLU A 238 18.28 -1.70 23.68
C GLU A 238 16.97 -1.68 22.86
N LEU A 239 15.90 -2.28 23.35
CA LEU A 239 14.71 -2.59 22.55
C LEU A 239 14.04 -1.34 21.97
N GLU A 240 13.94 -0.23 22.73
CA GLU A 240 13.36 1.03 22.25
C GLU A 240 14.17 1.69 21.12
N ALA A 241 15.47 1.46 21.08
CA ALA A 241 16.32 1.94 19.99
C ALA A 241 16.28 1.01 18.78
N LYS A 242 16.35 -0.30 19.02
CA LYS A 242 16.43 -1.32 17.95
C LYS A 242 15.13 -1.58 17.22
N LEU A 243 14.00 -1.47 17.90
CA LEU A 243 12.70 -1.80 17.29
C LEU A 243 12.31 -0.84 16.16
N PRO A 244 12.46 0.49 16.27
CA PRO A 244 12.24 1.41 15.13
C PRO A 244 13.18 1.12 13.94
N GLU A 245 14.45 0.81 14.18
CA GLU A 245 15.42 0.43 13.14
C GLU A 245 14.97 -0.84 12.42
N LEU A 246 14.52 -1.85 13.16
CA LEU A 246 14.01 -3.11 12.62
C LEU A 246 12.73 -2.88 11.77
N LEU A 247 11.80 -2.08 12.25
CA LEU A 247 10.58 -1.75 11.50
C LEU A 247 10.89 -1.02 10.19
N GLU A 248 11.83 -0.08 10.21
CA GLU A 248 12.26 0.61 8.99
C GLU A 248 12.99 -0.35 8.02
N GLN A 249 13.78 -1.28 8.53
CA GLN A 249 14.41 -2.31 7.70
C GLN A 249 13.37 -3.23 7.06
N ILE A 250 12.35 -3.67 7.81
CA ILE A 250 11.23 -4.47 7.27
C ILE A 250 10.53 -3.72 6.14
N GLN A 251 10.24 -2.41 6.32
CA GLN A 251 9.61 -1.58 5.29
C GLN A 251 10.42 -1.58 3.99
N LYS A 252 11.74 -1.38 4.08
CA LYS A 252 12.66 -1.38 2.95
C LYS A 252 12.77 -2.75 2.27
N ASP A 253 12.88 -3.81 3.05
CA ASP A 253 13.00 -5.18 2.53
C ASP A 253 11.72 -5.62 1.81
N MET A 254 10.55 -5.26 2.33
CA MET A 254 9.25 -5.52 1.69
C MET A 254 9.17 -4.81 0.34
N PHE A 255 9.55 -3.53 0.28
CA PHE A 255 9.59 -2.78 -0.98
C PHE A 255 10.59 -3.39 -1.98
N ALA A 256 11.80 -3.72 -1.53
CA ALA A 256 12.84 -4.30 -2.38
C ALA A 256 12.39 -5.65 -2.97
N ARG A 257 11.74 -6.51 -2.17
CA ARG A 257 11.21 -7.79 -2.62
C ARG A 257 10.08 -7.63 -3.65
N ALA A 258 9.13 -6.74 -3.39
CA ALA A 258 8.04 -6.45 -4.32
C ALA A 258 8.58 -5.83 -5.62
N LYS A 259 9.62 -4.96 -5.53
CA LYS A 259 10.28 -4.38 -6.68
C LYS A 259 11.01 -5.43 -7.51
N ALA A 260 11.74 -6.33 -6.88
CA ALA A 260 12.42 -7.42 -7.57
C ALA A 260 11.42 -8.35 -8.29
N HIS A 261 10.28 -8.65 -7.65
CA HIS A 261 9.21 -9.41 -8.28
C HIS A 261 8.65 -8.69 -9.51
N ARG A 262 8.31 -7.40 -9.40
CA ARG A 262 7.82 -6.60 -10.54
C ARG A 262 8.84 -6.57 -11.69
N ASP A 263 10.10 -6.26 -11.37
CA ASP A 263 11.15 -6.08 -12.39
C ASP A 263 11.46 -7.39 -13.13
N ALA A 264 11.34 -8.54 -12.46
CA ALA A 264 11.46 -9.88 -13.05
C ALA A 264 10.27 -10.26 -13.97
N HIS A 265 9.18 -9.50 -13.92
CA HIS A 265 7.99 -9.73 -14.72
C HIS A 265 7.70 -8.57 -15.69
N ILE A 266 8.74 -7.88 -16.14
CA ILE A 266 8.67 -6.89 -17.23
C ILE A 266 9.38 -7.50 -18.44
N TRP A 267 8.64 -7.69 -19.53
CA TRP A 267 9.08 -8.37 -20.73
C TRP A 267 9.19 -7.39 -21.88
N ASP A 268 10.23 -7.50 -22.70
CA ASP A 268 10.39 -6.69 -23.92
C ASP A 268 9.88 -7.48 -25.13
N ALA A 269 9.05 -6.84 -25.96
CA ALA A 269 8.60 -7.37 -27.24
C ALA A 269 8.96 -6.39 -28.36
N HIS A 270 9.67 -6.89 -29.37
CA HIS A 270 10.20 -6.07 -30.47
C HIS A 270 9.36 -6.20 -31.75
N ASN A 271 8.44 -7.15 -31.81
CA ASN A 271 7.51 -7.38 -32.90
C ASN A 271 6.21 -8.01 -32.39
N TYR A 272 5.21 -8.12 -33.27
CA TYR A 272 3.88 -8.61 -32.92
C TYR A 272 3.86 -10.09 -32.52
N GLU A 273 4.72 -10.92 -33.11
CA GLU A 273 4.81 -12.35 -32.78
C GLU A 273 5.35 -12.55 -31.36
N GLU A 274 6.43 -11.87 -31.02
CA GLU A 274 6.98 -11.86 -29.66
C GLU A 274 5.94 -11.34 -28.64
N PHE A 275 5.27 -10.23 -28.97
CA PHE A 275 4.23 -9.68 -28.10
C PHE A 275 3.13 -10.70 -27.84
N THR A 276 2.62 -11.35 -28.88
CA THR A 276 1.54 -12.35 -28.76
C THR A 276 1.98 -13.55 -27.94
N THR A 277 3.19 -14.04 -28.16
CA THR A 277 3.77 -15.16 -27.39
C THR A 277 3.88 -14.80 -25.91
N ILE A 278 4.47 -13.63 -25.60
CA ILE A 278 4.61 -13.18 -24.22
C ILE A 278 3.24 -12.98 -23.56
N ALA A 279 2.29 -12.34 -24.24
CA ALA A 279 0.96 -12.07 -23.72
C ALA A 279 0.18 -13.34 -23.35
N ASN A 280 0.43 -14.44 -24.06
CA ASN A 280 -0.25 -15.73 -23.82
C ASN A 280 0.47 -16.58 -22.76
N GLU A 281 1.79 -16.48 -22.64
CA GLU A 281 2.60 -17.43 -21.87
C GLU A 281 3.19 -16.85 -20.59
N LYS A 282 3.32 -15.52 -20.49
CA LYS A 282 4.05 -14.89 -19.37
C LYS A 282 3.18 -13.89 -18.62
N PRO A 283 3.11 -13.98 -17.28
CA PRO A 283 2.45 -12.96 -16.48
C PRO A 283 3.32 -11.71 -16.39
N GLY A 284 2.72 -10.55 -16.17
CA GLY A 284 3.43 -9.30 -15.91
C GLY A 284 3.15 -8.20 -16.93
N PHE A 285 4.07 -7.26 -17.01
CA PHE A 285 4.02 -6.13 -17.94
C PHE A 285 4.79 -6.44 -19.23
N ILE A 286 4.31 -5.94 -20.35
CA ILE A 286 4.99 -6.06 -21.63
C ILE A 286 5.34 -4.65 -22.12
N ARG A 287 6.62 -4.41 -22.39
CA ARG A 287 7.10 -3.22 -23.08
C ARG A 287 7.18 -3.49 -24.57
N ALA A 288 6.45 -2.74 -25.36
CA ALA A 288 6.45 -2.85 -26.80
C ALA A 288 6.33 -1.46 -27.44
N MET A 289 6.75 -1.36 -28.70
CA MET A 289 6.49 -0.15 -29.47
C MET A 289 4.98 -0.08 -29.75
N TRP A 290 4.40 1.10 -29.46
CA TRP A 290 3.00 1.35 -29.77
C TRP A 290 2.85 1.77 -31.23
N CYS A 291 1.91 1.20 -31.94
CA CYS A 291 1.57 1.48 -33.33
C CYS A 291 0.29 2.29 -33.48
#